data_0c5eeb948adb93c2790ea5b3b30d7d84
#
_entry.id   0c5eeb948adb93c2790ea5b3b30d7d84
#
_cell.length_a   1.000
_cell.length_b   1.000
_cell.length_c   1.000
_cell.angle_alpha   90.00
_cell.angle_beta   90.00
_cell.angle_gamma   90.00
#
_symmetry.space_group_name_H-M   'P 1'
#
loop_
_entity.id
_entity.type
_entity.pdbx_description
1 polymer ?
#
loop_
_entity_poly.entity_id
_entity_poly.type
_entity_poly.pdbx_seq_one_letter_code
_entity_poly.pdbx_strand_id
1 'polypeptide(L)'
;MNKAKKIILILSQIGFSTLFLPLISSSCKLEKSQPSEYKVKYENRMLEINNNLHQFENNSNSMINVEIQKFQNTMNSMSQDLENLLKTNSENESYELLLDKLNIEYDKFIKTIEKIKNQNTQPETEDPGAETEEPETPAPQPDTPETGTEDQTAQQNEETKIKWGHWNILNFTGDRHKQYKKTKRIALLANEEKFDVLGLTEVDKEEGVKTLVDELNQLNSSNFYSYVISKKLKGEKFGKFTAEHIAVIYNNQKMEAEAFDNKEIGYSYTQKFTDEFGDTNAQYSRPPYGVKFKYKLKPETKLTFVFAHFDGPGVSKSNEKIGEQSYRGLGSFEYREAKQLANVLDYFDSIDGEQSNIFFGGDTNIKLRKQDLAFSTMENKYKSVFSDIEEHNTSLAKRKNNYSQPYDKMFYKTNYQLVSFEKFDLYKVKTDEKVKALLKKHNVGLEAKEKASTISDHTYISAEFLIK
;
A
#
# COMPACT_ATOMS: atom_id res chain seq x y z
N MET A 1 -17.81 -43.30 -16.58
CA MET A 1 -18.09 -41.85 -16.87
C MET A 1 -17.05 -41.04 -16.10
N ASN A 2 -16.23 -40.26 -16.79
CA ASN A 2 -15.11 -39.53 -16.18
C ASN A 2 -15.64 -38.51 -15.17
N LYS A 3 -14.96 -38.32 -14.00
CA LYS A 3 -15.35 -37.33 -12.95
C LYS A 3 -15.65 -35.94 -13.53
N ALA A 4 -14.89 -35.51 -14.53
CA ALA A 4 -15.13 -34.24 -15.26
C ALA A 4 -16.52 -34.18 -15.95
N LYS A 5 -16.99 -35.28 -16.55
CA LYS A 5 -18.34 -35.34 -17.13
C LYS A 5 -19.44 -35.29 -16.08
N LYS A 6 -19.17 -35.79 -14.86
CA LYS A 6 -20.11 -35.75 -13.75
C LYS A 6 -20.25 -34.35 -13.16
N ILE A 7 -19.14 -33.59 -13.11
CA ILE A 7 -19.12 -32.18 -12.69
C ILE A 7 -19.88 -31.29 -13.66
N ILE A 8 -19.69 -31.49 -14.99
CA ILE A 8 -20.40 -30.74 -16.01
C ILE A 8 -21.91 -31.06 -15.99
N LEU A 9 -22.29 -32.30 -15.71
CA LEU A 9 -23.70 -32.70 -15.64
C LEU A 9 -24.39 -32.10 -14.42
N ILE A 10 -23.67 -31.94 -13.28
CA ILE A 10 -24.19 -31.32 -12.07
C ILE A 10 -24.35 -29.79 -12.27
N LEU A 11 -23.39 -29.15 -12.94
CA LEU A 11 -23.47 -27.71 -13.26
C LEU A 11 -24.60 -27.36 -14.22
N SER A 12 -24.95 -28.27 -15.15
CA SER A 12 -26.08 -28.08 -16.09
C SER A 12 -27.46 -28.26 -15.47
N GLN A 13 -27.57 -28.97 -14.34
CA GLN A 13 -28.84 -29.17 -13.63
C GLN A 13 -29.25 -28.02 -12.71
N ILE A 14 -28.33 -27.07 -12.44
CA ILE A 14 -28.51 -26.00 -11.45
C ILE A 14 -28.89 -24.65 -12.11
N GLY A 15 -29.50 -24.65 -13.30
CA GLY A 15 -29.96 -23.41 -13.93
C GLY A 15 -28.82 -22.52 -14.50
N PHE A 16 -27.58 -22.97 -14.46
CA PHE A 16 -26.45 -22.40 -15.23
C PHE A 16 -26.55 -22.78 -16.67
N SER A 17 -27.71 -22.53 -17.29
CA SER A 17 -27.92 -22.85 -18.68
C SER A 17 -27.16 -21.89 -19.56
N THR A 18 -26.35 -22.46 -20.42
CA THR A 18 -25.87 -21.98 -21.71
C THR A 18 -24.48 -21.38 -21.88
N LEU A 19 -23.70 -21.13 -20.85
CA LEU A 19 -22.35 -20.55 -21.06
C LEU A 19 -21.17 -21.52 -20.88
N PHE A 20 -21.41 -22.76 -20.43
CA PHE A 20 -20.33 -23.73 -20.14
C PHE A 20 -20.14 -24.87 -21.17
N LEU A 21 -20.75 -24.82 -22.33
CA LEU A 21 -20.84 -25.98 -23.23
C LEU A 21 -20.08 -25.97 -24.57
N PRO A 22 -19.11 -25.09 -24.91
CA PRO A 22 -18.35 -25.39 -26.15
C PRO A 22 -16.97 -26.00 -25.98
N LEU A 23 -16.49 -26.34 -24.77
CA LEU A 23 -15.05 -26.56 -24.59
C LEU A 23 -14.51 -27.99 -24.51
N ILE A 24 -15.35 -29.03 -24.68
CA ILE A 24 -14.86 -30.42 -24.59
C ILE A 24 -14.91 -31.20 -25.92
N SER A 25 -15.11 -30.54 -27.05
CA SER A 25 -15.22 -31.24 -28.34
C SER A 25 -14.06 -31.05 -29.31
N SER A 26 -12.98 -30.40 -29.00
CA SER A 26 -11.80 -30.43 -29.86
C SER A 26 -10.77 -31.44 -29.33
N SER A 27 -10.85 -32.64 -29.86
CA SER A 27 -9.83 -33.67 -29.70
C SER A 27 -8.54 -33.28 -30.42
N CYS A 28 -7.60 -32.68 -29.75
CA CYS A 28 -6.19 -32.76 -30.10
C CYS A 28 -5.52 -33.86 -29.27
N LYS A 29 -4.92 -34.83 -29.97
CA LYS A 29 -4.04 -35.82 -29.38
C LYS A 29 -2.81 -35.13 -28.84
N LEU A 30 -2.82 -34.82 -27.54
CA LEU A 30 -1.64 -34.47 -26.76
C LEU A 30 -1.47 -35.55 -25.70
N GLU A 31 -0.26 -36.02 -25.50
CA GLU A 31 0.13 -36.97 -24.44
C GLU A 31 -0.45 -36.53 -23.10
N LYS A 32 -1.05 -37.50 -22.40
CA LYS A 32 -1.68 -37.30 -21.08
C LYS A 32 -0.65 -36.94 -20.06
N SER A 33 -0.28 -35.67 -19.92
CA SER A 33 0.28 -35.16 -18.69
C SER A 33 -0.81 -35.26 -17.61
N GLN A 34 -0.50 -35.76 -16.41
CA GLN A 34 -1.44 -35.75 -15.31
C GLN A 34 -1.83 -34.28 -15.02
N PRO A 35 -3.11 -34.01 -14.71
CA PRO A 35 -3.52 -32.65 -14.34
C PRO A 35 -2.70 -32.20 -13.14
N SER A 36 -2.25 -30.95 -13.11
CA SER A 36 -1.50 -30.44 -11.98
C SER A 36 -2.33 -30.59 -10.67
N GLU A 37 -1.67 -30.87 -9.57
CA GLU A 37 -2.32 -31.02 -8.26
C GLU A 37 -3.17 -29.80 -7.90
N TYR A 38 -2.71 -28.60 -8.19
CA TYR A 38 -3.43 -27.35 -7.94
C TYR A 38 -4.66 -27.16 -8.82
N LYS A 39 -4.62 -27.59 -10.07
CA LYS A 39 -5.80 -27.61 -10.93
C LYS A 39 -6.92 -28.45 -10.33
N VAL A 40 -6.58 -29.66 -9.84
CA VAL A 40 -7.55 -30.55 -9.20
C VAL A 40 -8.09 -29.94 -7.90
N LYS A 41 -7.24 -29.30 -7.11
CA LYS A 41 -7.65 -28.57 -5.90
C LYS A 41 -8.61 -27.43 -6.24
N TYR A 42 -8.31 -26.62 -7.26
CA TYR A 42 -9.17 -25.53 -7.71
C TYR A 42 -10.55 -26.03 -8.15
N GLU A 43 -10.60 -27.06 -9.02
CA GLU A 43 -11.85 -27.64 -9.49
C GLU A 43 -12.71 -28.22 -8.34
N ASN A 44 -12.09 -28.89 -7.39
CA ASN A 44 -12.77 -29.40 -6.20
C ASN A 44 -13.30 -28.25 -5.31
N ARG A 45 -12.54 -27.17 -5.13
CA ARG A 45 -12.96 -26.02 -4.35
C ARG A 45 -14.12 -25.26 -5.00
N MET A 46 -14.10 -25.11 -6.32
CA MET A 46 -15.22 -24.54 -7.08
C MET A 46 -16.52 -25.35 -6.88
N LEU A 47 -16.41 -26.67 -6.87
CA LEU A 47 -17.55 -27.56 -6.65
C LEU A 47 -18.09 -27.43 -5.21
N GLU A 48 -17.22 -27.38 -4.22
CA GLU A 48 -17.60 -27.20 -2.82
C GLU A 48 -18.32 -25.87 -2.61
N ILE A 49 -17.76 -24.77 -3.12
CA ILE A 49 -18.35 -23.44 -3.02
C ILE A 49 -19.73 -23.42 -3.69
N ASN A 50 -19.86 -24.01 -4.88
CA ASN A 50 -21.12 -24.04 -5.59
C ASN A 50 -22.20 -24.82 -4.81
N ASN A 51 -21.84 -25.94 -4.17
CA ASN A 51 -22.74 -26.68 -3.28
C ASN A 51 -23.18 -25.84 -2.08
N ASN A 52 -22.27 -25.03 -1.52
CA ASN A 52 -22.58 -24.17 -0.39
C ASN A 52 -23.48 -22.98 -0.78
N LEU A 53 -23.44 -22.50 -2.03
CA LEU A 53 -24.31 -21.42 -2.50
C LEU A 53 -25.78 -21.81 -2.49
N HIS A 54 -26.11 -23.09 -2.70
CA HIS A 54 -27.50 -23.58 -2.69
C HIS A 54 -28.23 -23.33 -1.36
N GLN A 55 -27.49 -23.28 -0.22
CA GLN A 55 -28.10 -22.96 1.06
C GLN A 55 -28.64 -21.52 1.16
N PHE A 56 -28.23 -20.66 0.23
CA PHE A 56 -28.67 -19.25 0.19
C PHE A 56 -29.71 -18.97 -0.90
N GLU A 57 -29.96 -19.88 -1.87
CA GLU A 57 -30.81 -19.63 -3.04
C GLU A 57 -32.29 -19.41 -2.75
N ASN A 58 -32.78 -19.83 -1.58
CA ASN A 58 -34.18 -19.66 -1.16
C ASN A 58 -34.35 -18.54 -0.11
N ASN A 59 -33.42 -17.60 -0.05
CA ASN A 59 -33.49 -16.52 0.94
C ASN A 59 -34.45 -15.41 0.46
N SER A 60 -35.41 -15.03 1.31
CA SER A 60 -36.34 -13.95 1.04
C SER A 60 -35.69 -12.55 1.07
N ASN A 61 -34.47 -12.42 1.59
CA ASN A 61 -33.76 -11.16 1.70
C ASN A 61 -33.15 -10.75 0.33
N SER A 62 -33.68 -9.67 -0.25
CA SER A 62 -33.24 -9.14 -1.55
C SER A 62 -31.74 -8.74 -1.57
N MET A 63 -31.18 -8.27 -0.46
CA MET A 63 -29.76 -7.91 -0.36
C MET A 63 -28.86 -9.14 -0.46
N ILE A 64 -29.26 -10.26 0.15
CA ILE A 64 -28.54 -11.53 0.05
C ILE A 64 -28.54 -12.01 -1.41
N ASN A 65 -29.67 -11.93 -2.10
CA ASN A 65 -29.76 -12.33 -3.50
C ASN A 65 -28.89 -11.48 -4.42
N VAL A 66 -28.75 -10.17 -4.16
CA VAL A 66 -27.82 -9.29 -4.88
C VAL A 66 -26.37 -9.71 -4.68
N GLU A 67 -25.97 -10.04 -3.46
CA GLU A 67 -24.60 -10.49 -3.17
C GLU A 67 -24.30 -11.88 -3.77
N ILE A 68 -25.26 -12.80 -3.76
CA ILE A 68 -25.15 -14.08 -4.47
C ILE A 68 -24.87 -13.83 -5.96
N GLN A 69 -25.62 -12.97 -6.62
CA GLN A 69 -25.43 -12.66 -8.04
C GLN A 69 -24.07 -12.03 -8.33
N LYS A 70 -23.60 -11.10 -7.46
CA LYS A 70 -22.25 -10.52 -7.59
C LYS A 70 -21.17 -11.59 -7.48
N PHE A 71 -21.29 -12.48 -6.50
CA PHE A 71 -20.32 -13.55 -6.29
C PHE A 71 -20.34 -14.55 -7.44
N GLN A 72 -21.50 -14.91 -7.99
CA GLN A 72 -21.64 -15.75 -9.18
C GLN A 72 -20.93 -15.14 -10.40
N ASN A 73 -21.06 -13.82 -10.60
CA ASN A 73 -20.35 -13.11 -11.67
C ASN A 73 -18.81 -13.18 -11.48
N THR A 74 -18.34 -13.08 -10.24
CA THR A 74 -16.92 -13.24 -9.91
C THR A 74 -16.43 -14.65 -10.23
N MET A 75 -17.17 -15.69 -9.86
CA MET A 75 -16.85 -17.08 -10.17
C MET A 75 -16.79 -17.33 -11.69
N ASN A 76 -17.71 -16.72 -12.47
CA ASN A 76 -17.69 -16.83 -13.92
C ASN A 76 -16.40 -16.21 -14.53
N SER A 77 -15.99 -15.04 -14.05
CA SER A 77 -14.72 -14.42 -14.45
C SER A 77 -13.51 -15.32 -14.15
N MET A 78 -13.49 -15.92 -12.96
CA MET A 78 -12.41 -16.83 -12.55
C MET A 78 -12.38 -18.11 -13.35
N SER A 79 -13.53 -18.59 -13.81
CA SER A 79 -13.61 -19.74 -14.73
C SER A 79 -12.99 -19.42 -16.10
N GLN A 80 -13.14 -18.18 -16.59
CA GLN A 80 -12.45 -17.73 -17.80
C GLN A 80 -10.93 -17.64 -17.61
N ASP A 81 -10.48 -17.18 -16.42
CA ASP A 81 -9.06 -17.17 -16.06
C ASP A 81 -8.49 -18.61 -16.10
N LEU A 82 -9.22 -19.58 -15.53
CA LEU A 82 -8.84 -21.00 -15.57
C LEU A 82 -8.72 -21.53 -17.00
N GLU A 83 -9.69 -21.20 -17.87
CA GLU A 83 -9.63 -21.60 -19.27
C GLU A 83 -8.40 -21.03 -20.00
N ASN A 84 -8.04 -19.76 -19.70
CA ASN A 84 -6.86 -19.14 -20.28
C ASN A 84 -5.57 -19.82 -19.80
N LEU A 85 -5.48 -20.19 -18.51
CA LEU A 85 -4.36 -20.96 -17.98
C LEU A 85 -4.23 -22.35 -18.65
N LEU A 86 -5.37 -23.01 -18.90
CA LEU A 86 -5.39 -24.31 -19.62
C LEU A 86 -4.90 -24.20 -21.06
N LYS A 87 -5.21 -23.11 -21.76
CA LYS A 87 -4.75 -22.85 -23.13
C LYS A 87 -3.26 -22.52 -23.22
N THR A 88 -2.72 -21.89 -22.21
CA THR A 88 -1.31 -21.44 -22.18
C THR A 88 -0.34 -22.48 -21.60
N ASN A 89 -0.83 -23.65 -21.20
CA ASN A 89 -0.05 -24.71 -20.54
C ASN A 89 0.78 -24.17 -19.35
N SER A 90 0.13 -23.35 -18.52
CA SER A 90 0.74 -22.59 -17.42
C SER A 90 1.24 -23.50 -16.30
N GLU A 91 2.24 -23.01 -15.58
CA GLU A 91 2.87 -23.69 -14.45
C GLU A 91 1.96 -23.80 -13.22
N ASN A 92 2.28 -24.69 -12.29
CA ASN A 92 1.52 -24.95 -11.06
C ASN A 92 1.27 -23.68 -10.21
N GLU A 93 2.20 -22.73 -10.18
CA GLU A 93 2.05 -21.44 -9.45
C GLU A 93 0.83 -20.63 -9.92
N SER A 94 0.49 -20.69 -11.20
CA SER A 94 -0.68 -19.97 -11.74
C SER A 94 -2.00 -20.55 -11.27
N TYR A 95 -2.08 -21.86 -11.08
CA TYR A 95 -3.26 -22.54 -10.53
C TYR A 95 -3.38 -22.33 -9.02
N GLU A 96 -2.27 -22.32 -8.29
CA GLU A 96 -2.24 -22.00 -6.85
C GLU A 96 -2.78 -20.60 -6.60
N LEU A 97 -2.31 -19.61 -7.37
CA LEU A 97 -2.79 -18.24 -7.29
C LEU A 97 -4.28 -18.10 -7.56
N LEU A 98 -4.80 -18.85 -8.56
CA LEU A 98 -6.22 -18.82 -8.87
C LEU A 98 -7.06 -19.47 -7.77
N LEU A 99 -6.56 -20.54 -7.13
CA LEU A 99 -7.18 -21.17 -5.96
C LEU A 99 -7.23 -20.23 -4.77
N ASP A 100 -6.13 -19.53 -4.48
CA ASP A 100 -6.07 -18.56 -3.40
C ASP A 100 -7.06 -17.41 -3.62
N LYS A 101 -7.12 -16.86 -4.84
CA LYS A 101 -8.09 -15.83 -5.22
C LYS A 101 -9.54 -16.31 -5.00
N LEU A 102 -9.84 -17.56 -5.38
CA LEU A 102 -11.16 -18.15 -5.17
C LEU A 102 -11.53 -18.23 -3.69
N ASN A 103 -10.61 -18.67 -2.84
CA ASN A 103 -10.82 -18.74 -1.40
C ASN A 103 -11.08 -17.34 -0.79
N ILE A 104 -10.30 -16.34 -1.18
CA ILE A 104 -10.45 -14.96 -0.71
C ILE A 104 -11.82 -14.39 -1.11
N GLU A 105 -12.24 -14.56 -2.35
CA GLU A 105 -13.52 -14.03 -2.80
C GLU A 105 -14.70 -14.76 -2.13
N TYR A 106 -14.57 -16.07 -1.88
CA TYR A 106 -15.58 -16.80 -1.13
C TYR A 106 -15.68 -16.37 0.32
N ASP A 107 -14.55 -16.15 1.00
CA ASP A 107 -14.53 -15.67 2.38
C ASP A 107 -15.14 -14.26 2.52
N LYS A 108 -14.90 -13.36 1.54
CA LYS A 108 -15.54 -12.05 1.48
C LYS A 108 -17.06 -12.17 1.33
N PHE A 109 -17.51 -13.04 0.44
CA PHE A 109 -18.93 -13.31 0.24
C PHE A 109 -19.59 -13.79 1.53
N ILE A 110 -19.03 -14.79 2.22
CA ILE A 110 -19.57 -15.32 3.47
C ILE A 110 -19.68 -14.23 4.55
N LYS A 111 -18.62 -13.43 4.77
CA LYS A 111 -18.63 -12.33 5.73
C LYS A 111 -19.70 -11.28 5.40
N THR A 112 -19.92 -11.00 4.12
CA THR A 112 -20.97 -10.06 3.70
C THR A 112 -22.36 -10.61 4.00
N ILE A 113 -22.61 -11.89 3.73
CA ILE A 113 -23.88 -12.55 4.06
C ILE A 113 -24.12 -12.57 5.58
N GLU A 114 -23.11 -12.88 6.38
CA GLU A 114 -23.21 -12.84 7.85
C GLU A 114 -23.56 -11.45 8.37
N LYS A 115 -22.92 -10.40 7.81
CA LYS A 115 -23.23 -9.01 8.17
C LYS A 115 -24.68 -8.64 7.84
N ILE A 116 -25.19 -9.01 6.66
CA ILE A 116 -26.58 -8.76 6.27
C ILE A 116 -27.57 -9.49 7.21
N LYS A 117 -27.26 -10.75 7.56
CA LYS A 117 -28.08 -11.52 8.51
C LYS A 117 -28.13 -10.86 9.88
N ASN A 118 -27.01 -10.39 10.41
CA ASN A 118 -26.92 -9.77 11.73
C ASN A 118 -27.61 -8.41 11.79
N GLN A 119 -27.69 -7.66 10.69
CA GLN A 119 -28.43 -6.41 10.61
C GLN A 119 -29.95 -6.60 10.70
N ASN A 120 -30.46 -7.75 10.30
CA ASN A 120 -31.88 -8.06 10.32
C ASN A 120 -32.35 -8.73 11.63
N THR A 121 -31.48 -8.90 12.63
CA THR A 121 -31.82 -9.51 13.93
C THR A 121 -31.95 -8.50 15.08
N GLN A 122 -31.88 -7.19 14.83
CA GLN A 122 -32.26 -6.21 15.84
C GLN A 122 -33.80 -6.06 15.87
N PRO A 123 -34.46 -6.22 17.04
CA PRO A 123 -35.89 -6.01 17.15
C PRO A 123 -36.20 -4.53 16.94
N GLU A 124 -37.22 -4.27 16.10
CA GLU A 124 -37.87 -2.95 16.02
C GLU A 124 -38.42 -2.62 17.41
N THR A 125 -37.91 -1.55 17.99
CA THR A 125 -38.58 -0.95 19.17
C THR A 125 -39.77 -0.16 18.68
N GLU A 126 -40.97 -0.68 18.96
CA GLU A 126 -42.24 0.02 18.78
C GLU A 126 -42.23 1.28 19.64
N ASP A 127 -42.64 2.40 19.00
CA ASP A 127 -42.96 3.67 19.62
C ASP A 127 -44.38 3.60 20.21
N PRO A 128 -44.61 3.87 21.49
CA PRO A 128 -45.94 4.21 21.99
C PRO A 128 -46.04 5.71 22.26
N GLY A 129 -46.98 6.32 21.56
CA GLY A 129 -47.34 7.71 21.54
C GLY A 129 -47.69 8.35 22.89
N ALA A 130 -47.74 9.63 22.79
CA ALA A 130 -47.95 10.68 23.76
C ALA A 130 -49.11 10.48 24.76
N GLU A 131 -48.89 10.94 26.00
CA GLU A 131 -49.84 11.83 26.70
C GLU A 131 -49.16 12.55 27.89
N THR A 132 -49.57 13.79 28.05
CA THR A 132 -49.21 14.86 28.97
C THR A 132 -49.51 14.58 30.44
N GLU A 133 -48.70 15.12 31.38
CA GLU A 133 -49.05 16.10 32.44
C GLU A 133 -47.91 16.30 33.46
N GLU A 134 -47.63 17.57 33.79
CA GLU A 134 -46.76 18.10 34.85
C GLU A 134 -47.53 18.20 36.20
N PRO A 135 -46.96 18.74 37.32
CA PRO A 135 -45.64 18.61 37.98
C PRO A 135 -45.73 18.28 39.48
N GLU A 136 -44.66 17.95 40.17
CA GLU A 136 -44.40 18.38 41.55
C GLU A 136 -42.97 17.98 42.05
N THR A 137 -42.30 18.92 42.69
CA THR A 137 -41.00 18.87 43.42
C THR A 137 -41.26 18.80 44.94
N PRO A 138 -40.29 18.68 45.93
CA PRO A 138 -38.86 18.31 45.88
C PRO A 138 -38.33 17.41 47.06
N ALA A 139 -37.08 16.90 46.89
CA ALA A 139 -35.96 16.65 47.83
C ALA A 139 -36.10 15.65 49.03
N PRO A 140 -35.05 15.13 49.70
CA PRO A 140 -33.62 15.38 49.57
C PRO A 140 -32.70 14.12 49.50
N GLN A 141 -31.38 14.36 49.26
CA GLN A 141 -30.27 13.43 49.29
C GLN A 141 -30.08 12.70 50.65
N PRO A 142 -29.30 11.53 50.67
CA PRO A 142 -27.89 11.60 50.98
C PRO A 142 -26.94 10.60 50.29
N ASP A 143 -25.70 11.06 50.16
CA ASP A 143 -24.41 10.38 50.30
C ASP A 143 -23.94 9.25 49.33
N THR A 144 -22.84 9.62 48.70
CA THR A 144 -21.82 8.84 47.97
C THR A 144 -21.31 7.60 48.69
N PRO A 145 -20.76 6.59 47.93
CA PRO A 145 -19.30 6.55 47.88
C PRO A 145 -18.70 6.34 46.47
N GLU A 146 -17.50 6.90 46.33
CA GLU A 146 -16.51 6.78 45.26
C GLU A 146 -16.26 5.33 44.83
N THR A 147 -16.22 5.07 43.51
CA THR A 147 -15.38 4.02 42.96
C THR A 147 -14.95 4.34 41.52
N GLY A 148 -13.66 4.53 41.35
CA GLY A 148 -12.90 3.98 40.22
C GLY A 148 -13.11 4.63 38.86
N THR A 149 -12.57 5.81 38.63
CA THR A 149 -12.17 6.30 37.30
C THR A 149 -10.77 5.78 36.99
N GLU A 150 -10.68 4.62 36.40
CA GLU A 150 -9.48 4.18 35.66
C GLU A 150 -9.97 3.49 34.38
N ASP A 151 -9.67 4.09 33.24
CA ASP A 151 -9.49 3.46 31.93
C ASP A 151 -10.02 4.26 30.71
N GLN A 152 -10.09 5.57 30.78
CA GLN A 152 -10.40 6.38 29.58
C GLN A 152 -9.20 7.17 29.04
N THR A 153 -8.06 7.18 29.74
CA THR A 153 -6.90 7.99 29.36
C THR A 153 -5.95 7.32 28.37
N ALA A 154 -5.99 5.99 28.25
CA ALA A 154 -5.09 5.26 27.35
C ALA A 154 -5.57 5.23 25.88
N GLN A 155 -6.88 5.27 25.62
CA GLN A 155 -7.41 5.26 24.26
C GLN A 155 -7.32 6.61 23.53
N GLN A 156 -7.36 7.73 24.25
CA GLN A 156 -7.28 9.06 23.64
C GLN A 156 -5.86 9.42 23.17
N ASN A 157 -4.80 8.79 23.71
CA ASN A 157 -3.41 9.11 23.36
C ASN A 157 -2.92 8.44 22.08
N GLU A 158 -3.50 7.30 21.65
CA GLU A 158 -3.11 6.66 20.38
C GLU A 158 -3.69 7.38 19.16
N GLU A 159 -4.86 8.00 19.29
CA GLU A 159 -5.54 8.71 18.20
C GLU A 159 -4.87 10.03 17.80
N THR A 160 -4.00 10.57 18.63
CA THR A 160 -3.29 11.83 18.38
C THR A 160 -1.93 11.68 17.70
N LYS A 161 -1.51 10.46 17.38
CA LYS A 161 -0.25 10.19 16.70
C LYS A 161 -0.43 9.91 15.23
N ILE A 162 0.51 10.38 14.44
CA ILE A 162 0.61 10.10 13.00
C ILE A 162 1.94 9.41 12.72
N LYS A 163 1.87 8.21 12.15
CA LYS A 163 3.03 7.46 11.66
C LYS A 163 3.12 7.55 10.14
N TRP A 164 4.23 8.05 9.64
CA TRP A 164 4.48 8.10 8.22
C TRP A 164 5.82 7.47 7.84
N GLY A 165 5.96 7.05 6.60
CA GLY A 165 7.15 6.38 6.12
C GLY A 165 7.43 6.57 4.65
N HIS A 166 8.61 6.13 4.24
CA HIS A 166 9.05 6.03 2.85
C HIS A 166 9.66 4.65 2.60
N TRP A 167 9.41 4.11 1.41
CA TRP A 167 10.02 2.87 0.95
C TRP A 167 10.27 2.90 -0.56
N ASN A 168 11.50 2.76 -0.99
CA ASN A 168 11.82 2.36 -2.35
C ASN A 168 11.54 0.85 -2.47
N ILE A 169 10.59 0.46 -3.34
CA ILE A 169 10.10 -0.91 -3.46
C ILE A 169 10.61 -1.63 -4.71
N LEU A 170 11.70 -1.18 -5.29
CA LEU A 170 12.50 -1.79 -6.36
C LEU A 170 11.66 -2.25 -7.58
N ASN A 171 11.55 -1.41 -8.61
CA ASN A 171 10.94 -1.75 -9.90
C ASN A 171 9.58 -2.46 -9.75
N PHE A 172 8.67 -1.84 -8.97
CA PHE A 172 7.42 -2.45 -8.60
C PHE A 172 6.35 -2.29 -9.69
N THR A 173 5.96 -3.40 -10.31
CA THR A 173 4.86 -3.44 -11.29
C THR A 173 3.56 -3.96 -10.68
N GLY A 174 3.62 -4.62 -9.53
CA GLY A 174 2.50 -5.35 -8.94
C GLY A 174 1.92 -6.44 -9.84
N ASP A 175 2.70 -6.92 -10.80
CA ASP A 175 2.30 -8.00 -11.71
C ASP A 175 1.87 -9.22 -10.88
N ARG A 176 0.62 -9.63 -11.04
CA ARG A 176 -0.01 -10.68 -10.24
C ARG A 176 0.64 -12.05 -10.41
N HIS A 177 1.38 -12.27 -11.49
CA HIS A 177 2.10 -13.52 -11.73
C HIS A 177 3.56 -13.42 -11.29
N LYS A 178 4.27 -12.37 -11.73
CA LYS A 178 5.72 -12.26 -11.51
C LYS A 178 6.09 -11.66 -10.15
N GLN A 179 5.23 -10.79 -9.59
CA GLN A 179 5.50 -10.07 -8.34
C GLN A 179 4.50 -10.36 -7.22
N TYR A 180 3.67 -11.39 -7.34
CA TYR A 180 2.65 -11.73 -6.34
C TYR A 180 3.24 -11.88 -4.92
N LYS A 181 4.27 -12.72 -4.76
CA LYS A 181 4.94 -12.89 -3.45
C LYS A 181 5.53 -11.57 -2.92
N LYS A 182 6.11 -10.76 -3.82
CA LYS A 182 6.65 -9.44 -3.49
C LYS A 182 5.55 -8.49 -3.02
N THR A 183 4.44 -8.39 -3.74
CA THR A 183 3.30 -7.55 -3.38
C THR A 183 2.74 -7.91 -2.00
N LYS A 184 2.49 -9.20 -1.76
CA LYS A 184 2.02 -9.67 -0.45
C LYS A 184 3.02 -9.44 0.69
N ARG A 185 4.31 -9.65 0.44
CA ARG A 185 5.36 -9.37 1.44
C ARG A 185 5.39 -7.89 1.82
N ILE A 186 5.32 -6.98 0.81
CA ILE A 186 5.24 -5.54 1.05
C ILE A 186 3.97 -5.19 1.84
N ALA A 187 2.81 -5.72 1.44
CA ALA A 187 1.55 -5.48 2.14
C ALA A 187 1.60 -5.92 3.60
N LEU A 188 2.12 -7.13 3.88
CA LEU A 188 2.22 -7.67 5.24
C LEU A 188 3.15 -6.82 6.11
N LEU A 189 4.33 -6.45 5.61
CA LEU A 189 5.28 -5.61 6.35
C LEU A 189 4.71 -4.21 6.60
N ALA A 190 4.08 -3.58 5.60
CA ALA A 190 3.46 -2.28 5.76
C ALA A 190 2.25 -2.32 6.71
N ASN A 191 1.50 -3.42 6.73
CA ASN A 191 0.36 -3.61 7.64
C ASN A 191 0.79 -3.74 9.10
N GLU A 192 1.89 -4.44 9.39
CA GLU A 192 2.44 -4.54 10.75
C GLU A 192 2.87 -3.16 11.30
N GLU A 193 3.37 -2.30 10.42
CA GLU A 193 3.78 -0.94 10.78
C GLU A 193 2.63 0.03 11.01
N LYS A 194 1.44 -0.27 10.50
CA LYS A 194 0.23 0.58 10.62
C LYS A 194 0.48 2.02 10.19
N PHE A 195 1.10 2.23 9.04
CA PHE A 195 1.33 3.56 8.51
C PHE A 195 0.03 4.34 8.34
N ASP A 196 0.04 5.60 8.77
CA ASP A 196 -1.01 6.55 8.41
C ASP A 196 -0.76 7.16 7.03
N VAL A 197 0.52 7.35 6.65
CA VAL A 197 0.95 7.76 5.31
C VAL A 197 2.23 7.00 4.93
N LEU A 198 2.27 6.38 3.77
CA LEU A 198 3.45 5.67 3.23
C LEU A 198 3.71 6.10 1.79
N GLY A 199 4.84 6.76 1.55
CA GLY A 199 5.33 7.08 0.22
C GLY A 199 6.14 5.93 -0.37
N LEU A 200 5.87 5.61 -1.63
CA LEU A 200 6.53 4.54 -2.37
C LEU A 200 7.20 5.09 -3.61
N THR A 201 8.46 4.73 -3.83
CA THR A 201 9.25 5.01 -5.03
C THR A 201 9.61 3.74 -5.78
N GLU A 202 10.12 3.85 -7.00
CA GLU A 202 10.32 2.77 -7.96
C GLU A 202 9.04 2.00 -8.29
N VAL A 203 7.95 2.73 -8.45
CA VAL A 203 6.66 2.20 -8.90
C VAL A 203 6.56 2.33 -10.42
N ASP A 204 6.53 1.21 -11.13
CA ASP A 204 6.50 1.18 -12.59
C ASP A 204 5.09 1.28 -13.17
N LYS A 205 4.07 0.81 -12.43
CA LYS A 205 2.68 0.73 -12.89
C LYS A 205 1.68 1.11 -11.79
N GLU A 206 0.70 1.90 -12.15
CA GLU A 206 -0.41 2.30 -11.28
C GLU A 206 -1.24 1.07 -10.84
N GLU A 207 -1.51 0.11 -11.73
CA GLU A 207 -2.26 -1.10 -11.41
C GLU A 207 -1.59 -1.91 -10.29
N GLY A 208 -0.26 -1.81 -10.17
CA GLY A 208 0.49 -2.42 -9.09
C GLY A 208 0.15 -1.83 -7.74
N VAL A 209 0.03 -0.51 -7.66
CA VAL A 209 -0.36 0.18 -6.42
C VAL A 209 -1.77 -0.21 -6.01
N LYS A 210 -2.71 -0.25 -6.98
CA LYS A 210 -4.07 -0.75 -6.71
C LYS A 210 -4.03 -2.16 -6.12
N THR A 211 -3.26 -3.06 -6.72
CA THR A 211 -3.12 -4.44 -6.22
C THR A 211 -2.54 -4.46 -4.80
N LEU A 212 -1.53 -3.64 -4.50
CA LEU A 212 -0.94 -3.55 -3.16
C LEU A 212 -1.95 -3.03 -2.12
N VAL A 213 -2.72 -2.00 -2.46
CA VAL A 213 -3.76 -1.46 -1.57
C VAL A 213 -4.90 -2.45 -1.37
N ASP A 214 -5.30 -3.20 -2.41
CA ASP A 214 -6.26 -4.29 -2.29
C ASP A 214 -5.75 -5.36 -1.30
N GLU A 215 -4.48 -5.76 -1.37
CA GLU A 215 -3.86 -6.70 -0.41
C GLU A 215 -3.83 -6.13 1.02
N LEU A 216 -3.45 -4.87 1.21
CA LEU A 216 -3.48 -4.20 2.51
C LEU A 216 -4.89 -4.18 3.11
N ASN A 217 -5.90 -3.86 2.30
CA ASN A 217 -7.29 -3.82 2.75
C ASN A 217 -7.86 -5.20 3.06
N GLN A 218 -7.35 -6.26 2.42
CA GLN A 218 -7.72 -7.64 2.76
C GLN A 218 -7.18 -8.10 4.12
N LEU A 219 -6.07 -7.54 4.57
CA LEU A 219 -5.49 -7.85 5.88
C LEU A 219 -6.27 -7.19 7.03
N ASN A 220 -7.14 -6.25 6.73
CA ASN A 220 -7.89 -5.46 7.70
C ASN A 220 -9.40 -5.66 7.50
N SER A 221 -10.16 -5.68 8.58
CA SER A 221 -11.62 -5.88 8.55
C SER A 221 -12.41 -4.72 7.92
N SER A 222 -11.79 -3.56 7.74
CA SER A 222 -12.36 -2.36 7.12
C SER A 222 -11.39 -1.83 6.07
N ASN A 223 -11.87 -1.55 4.86
CA ASN A 223 -11.08 -1.01 3.75
C ASN A 223 -10.58 0.41 4.04
N PHE A 224 -9.61 0.54 4.96
CA PHE A 224 -9.17 1.84 5.44
C PHE A 224 -7.89 2.39 4.77
N TYR A 225 -7.31 1.66 3.81
CA TYR A 225 -6.25 2.20 2.98
C TYR A 225 -6.76 2.69 1.63
N SER A 226 -6.31 3.87 1.25
CA SER A 226 -6.48 4.48 -0.06
C SER A 226 -5.13 4.94 -0.59
N TYR A 227 -5.06 5.40 -1.84
CA TYR A 227 -3.82 5.93 -2.40
C TYR A 227 -4.05 7.13 -3.33
N VAL A 228 -3.01 7.95 -3.44
CA VAL A 228 -2.83 8.96 -4.49
C VAL A 228 -1.55 8.60 -5.24
N ILE A 229 -1.55 8.72 -6.56
CA ILE A 229 -0.40 8.36 -7.39
C ILE A 229 -0.10 9.48 -8.39
N SER A 230 1.18 9.73 -8.63
CA SER A 230 1.63 10.68 -9.65
C SER A 230 1.39 10.15 -11.06
N LYS A 231 1.35 11.03 -12.06
CA LYS A 231 1.67 10.65 -13.44
C LYS A 231 3.10 10.09 -13.48
N LYS A 232 3.48 9.44 -14.56
CA LYS A 232 4.85 8.95 -14.73
C LYS A 232 5.84 10.10 -14.73
N LEU A 233 6.70 10.17 -13.72
CA LEU A 233 7.62 11.28 -13.45
C LEU A 233 8.91 11.10 -14.25
N LYS A 234 9.27 12.12 -15.02
CA LYS A 234 10.51 12.14 -15.80
C LYS A 234 10.88 13.58 -16.16
N GLY A 235 12.10 14.00 -15.93
CA GLY A 235 12.65 15.25 -16.44
C GLY A 235 12.88 15.22 -17.96
N GLU A 236 12.81 16.37 -18.61
CA GLU A 236 12.86 16.49 -20.08
C GLU A 236 14.14 15.91 -20.71
N LYS A 237 15.29 16.14 -20.04
CA LYS A 237 16.62 15.69 -20.51
C LYS A 237 16.87 14.21 -20.28
N PHE A 238 16.05 13.51 -19.49
CA PHE A 238 16.30 12.15 -19.04
C PHE A 238 15.63 11.10 -19.94
N GLY A 239 16.23 9.92 -20.02
CA GLY A 239 15.72 8.83 -20.83
C GLY A 239 14.41 8.22 -20.27
N LYS A 240 13.68 7.48 -21.10
CA LYS A 240 12.41 6.85 -20.70
C LYS A 240 12.55 5.83 -19.56
N PHE A 241 13.74 5.27 -19.36
CA PHE A 241 14.00 4.26 -18.34
C PHE A 241 14.15 4.83 -16.92
N THR A 242 14.26 6.17 -16.78
CA THR A 242 14.24 6.84 -15.47
C THR A 242 12.82 7.14 -14.99
N ALA A 243 11.81 7.00 -15.86
CA ALA A 243 10.45 7.37 -15.57
C ALA A 243 9.77 6.35 -14.65
N GLU A 244 9.24 6.81 -13.52
CA GLU A 244 8.49 6.02 -12.54
C GLU A 244 7.30 6.81 -11.96
N HIS A 245 6.44 6.14 -11.22
CA HIS A 245 5.42 6.80 -10.40
C HIS A 245 5.91 6.91 -8.96
N ILE A 246 5.44 7.95 -8.26
CA ILE A 246 5.44 7.99 -6.80
C ILE A 246 4.01 7.72 -6.35
N ALA A 247 3.82 6.74 -5.46
CA ALA A 247 2.54 6.43 -4.86
C ALA A 247 2.53 6.79 -3.38
N VAL A 248 1.43 7.33 -2.91
CA VAL A 248 1.22 7.67 -1.50
C VAL A 248 0.01 6.91 -1.01
N ILE A 249 0.25 5.86 -0.21
CA ILE A 249 -0.80 5.08 0.44
C ILE A 249 -1.12 5.74 1.78
N TYR A 250 -2.39 5.83 2.14
CA TYR A 250 -2.79 6.47 3.38
C TYR A 250 -3.99 5.80 4.05
N ASN A 251 -4.03 5.91 5.37
CA ASN A 251 -5.16 5.49 6.20
C ASN A 251 -6.32 6.48 6.04
N ASN A 252 -7.34 6.10 5.28
CA ASN A 252 -8.47 6.96 4.96
C ASN A 252 -9.47 7.18 6.12
N GLN A 253 -9.31 6.48 7.23
CA GLN A 253 -10.06 6.76 8.45
C GLN A 253 -9.49 7.98 9.19
N LYS A 254 -8.17 8.18 9.12
CA LYS A 254 -7.47 9.30 9.77
C LYS A 254 -7.19 10.46 8.81
N MET A 255 -6.93 10.17 7.54
CA MET A 255 -6.50 11.12 6.52
C MET A 255 -7.53 11.28 5.42
N GLU A 256 -7.66 12.50 4.92
CA GLU A 256 -8.42 12.82 3.70
C GLU A 256 -7.51 13.62 2.77
N ALA A 257 -7.27 13.09 1.57
CA ALA A 257 -6.46 13.81 0.58
C ALA A 257 -7.21 15.04 0.09
N GLU A 258 -6.55 16.20 0.13
CA GLU A 258 -7.12 17.49 -0.29
C GLU A 258 -6.36 18.07 -1.49
N ALA A 259 -7.07 18.89 -2.28
CA ALA A 259 -6.43 19.64 -3.33
C ALA A 259 -5.54 20.75 -2.76
N PHE A 260 -4.41 21.01 -3.42
CA PHE A 260 -3.63 22.22 -3.24
C PHE A 260 -4.38 23.44 -3.80
N ASP A 261 -3.86 24.63 -3.62
CA ASP A 261 -4.45 25.88 -4.16
C ASP A 261 -4.59 25.86 -5.68
N ASN A 262 -3.77 25.09 -6.39
CA ASN A 262 -3.85 24.84 -7.83
C ASN A 262 -4.96 23.85 -8.23
N LYS A 263 -5.79 23.39 -7.29
CA LYS A 263 -6.91 22.46 -7.47
C LYS A 263 -6.51 21.00 -7.79
N GLU A 264 -5.24 20.64 -7.65
CA GLU A 264 -4.75 19.29 -7.89
C GLU A 264 -4.66 18.49 -6.59
N ILE A 265 -5.22 17.27 -6.59
CA ILE A 265 -4.99 16.29 -5.52
C ILE A 265 -3.69 15.54 -5.86
N GLY A 266 -2.61 15.93 -5.17
CA GLY A 266 -1.27 15.48 -5.51
C GLY A 266 -0.68 16.27 -6.69
N TYR A 267 0.51 16.78 -6.51
CA TYR A 267 1.16 17.67 -7.46
C TYR A 267 2.63 17.31 -7.64
N SER A 268 3.12 17.43 -8.89
CA SER A 268 4.53 17.17 -9.24
C SER A 268 5.26 18.49 -9.42
N TYR A 269 6.38 18.67 -8.70
CA TYR A 269 7.22 19.85 -8.84
C TYR A 269 8.04 19.79 -10.13
N THR A 270 7.57 20.46 -11.18
CA THR A 270 8.19 20.44 -12.52
C THR A 270 8.97 21.70 -12.86
N GLN A 271 9.19 22.60 -11.90
CA GLN A 271 9.88 23.87 -12.13
C GLN A 271 11.35 23.65 -12.48
N LYS A 272 11.86 24.48 -13.39
CA LYS A 272 13.28 24.58 -13.71
C LYS A 272 13.97 25.47 -12.69
N PHE A 273 15.24 25.20 -12.45
CA PHE A 273 16.06 25.98 -11.52
C PHE A 273 17.47 26.21 -12.08
N THR A 274 18.19 27.12 -11.48
CA THR A 274 19.62 27.28 -11.74
C THR A 274 20.40 26.47 -10.72
N ASP A 275 21.26 25.57 -11.20
CA ASP A 275 22.08 24.74 -10.33
C ASP A 275 23.46 25.37 -10.04
N GLU A 276 24.20 24.76 -9.14
CA GLU A 276 25.56 25.20 -8.74
C GLU A 276 26.62 25.01 -9.83
N PHE A 277 26.26 24.36 -10.94
CA PHE A 277 27.15 24.08 -12.08
C PHE A 277 26.89 25.01 -13.28
N GLY A 278 25.94 25.94 -13.13
CA GLY A 278 25.60 26.94 -14.15
C GLY A 278 24.55 26.51 -15.16
N ASP A 279 23.87 25.35 -14.97
CA ASP A 279 22.71 24.98 -15.78
C ASP A 279 21.49 25.78 -15.28
N THR A 280 21.08 26.80 -16.03
CA THR A 280 19.92 27.65 -15.73
C THR A 280 18.59 26.97 -16.06
N ASN A 281 18.59 25.79 -16.62
CA ASN A 281 17.43 24.97 -16.95
C ASN A 281 17.53 23.58 -16.30
N ALA A 282 18.18 23.49 -15.16
CA ALA A 282 18.28 22.26 -14.40
C ALA A 282 16.89 21.78 -13.97
N GLN A 283 16.72 20.47 -13.89
CA GLN A 283 15.49 19.81 -13.50
C GLN A 283 15.81 18.57 -12.68
N TYR A 284 14.86 18.11 -11.88
CA TYR A 284 14.91 16.78 -11.30
C TYR A 284 14.87 15.70 -12.39
N SER A 285 15.59 14.63 -12.21
CA SER A 285 15.49 13.42 -13.04
C SER A 285 14.07 12.83 -12.94
N ARG A 286 13.49 12.88 -11.75
CA ARG A 286 12.11 12.58 -11.43
C ARG A 286 11.56 13.69 -10.53
N PRO A 287 10.58 14.49 -11.02
CA PRO A 287 10.01 15.58 -10.24
C PRO A 287 9.48 15.10 -8.89
N PRO A 288 9.82 15.74 -7.75
CA PRO A 288 9.22 15.44 -6.46
C PRO A 288 7.69 15.55 -6.50
N TYR A 289 7.00 14.70 -5.75
CA TYR A 289 5.55 14.61 -5.72
C TYR A 289 5.01 14.85 -4.32
N GLY A 290 4.12 15.86 -4.17
CA GLY A 290 3.50 16.23 -2.92
C GLY A 290 2.03 15.87 -2.87
N VAL A 291 1.55 15.49 -1.69
CA VAL A 291 0.11 15.26 -1.38
C VAL A 291 -0.22 15.97 -0.07
N LYS A 292 -1.29 16.77 -0.11
CA LYS A 292 -1.84 17.42 1.08
C LYS A 292 -2.95 16.59 1.67
N PHE A 293 -2.98 16.48 3.00
CA PHE A 293 -4.01 15.79 3.75
C PHE A 293 -4.63 16.68 4.81
N LYS A 294 -5.93 16.51 5.01
CA LYS A 294 -6.63 16.92 6.22
C LYS A 294 -6.60 15.75 7.21
N TYR A 295 -6.24 16.03 8.46
CA TYR A 295 -6.34 15.04 9.54
C TYR A 295 -7.76 15.02 10.09
N LYS A 296 -8.50 13.93 9.88
CA LYS A 296 -9.95 13.85 10.15
C LYS A 296 -10.31 14.01 11.63
N LEU A 297 -9.41 13.60 12.54
CA LEU A 297 -9.64 13.73 13.98
C LEU A 297 -9.44 15.18 14.49
N LYS A 298 -8.71 16.00 13.71
CA LYS A 298 -8.52 17.45 13.92
C LYS A 298 -8.56 18.13 12.55
N PRO A 299 -9.75 18.44 12.01
CA PRO A 299 -9.93 18.89 10.62
C PRO A 299 -9.20 20.19 10.26
N GLU A 300 -8.88 21.01 11.24
CA GLU A 300 -8.04 22.21 11.09
C GLU A 300 -6.57 21.87 10.81
N THR A 301 -6.13 20.65 11.12
CA THR A 301 -4.75 20.21 10.89
C THR A 301 -4.57 19.77 9.45
N LYS A 302 -3.69 20.48 8.74
CA LYS A 302 -3.25 20.15 7.39
C LYS A 302 -1.81 19.66 7.43
N LEU A 303 -1.52 18.63 6.63
CA LEU A 303 -0.24 17.94 6.59
C LEU A 303 0.14 17.73 5.14
N THR A 304 1.29 18.20 4.72
CA THR A 304 1.79 18.01 3.36
C THR A 304 2.98 17.07 3.36
N PHE A 305 2.85 15.98 2.65
CA PHE A 305 3.91 14.98 2.47
C PHE A 305 4.46 15.06 1.05
N VAL A 306 5.77 15.21 0.94
CA VAL A 306 6.49 15.27 -0.34
C VAL A 306 7.41 14.08 -0.43
N PHE A 307 7.37 13.38 -1.55
CA PHE A 307 8.20 12.21 -1.81
C PHE A 307 9.02 12.41 -3.08
N ALA A 308 10.24 11.86 -3.08
CA ALA A 308 11.12 11.92 -4.23
C ALA A 308 12.01 10.70 -4.37
N HIS A 309 12.47 10.46 -5.59
CA HIS A 309 13.57 9.57 -5.89
C HIS A 309 14.54 10.34 -6.78
N PHE A 310 15.70 10.71 -6.23
CA PHE A 310 16.71 11.50 -6.92
C PHE A 310 17.47 10.67 -7.96
N ASP A 311 18.30 11.31 -8.75
CA ASP A 311 19.15 10.62 -9.69
C ASP A 311 20.04 9.59 -8.98
N GLY A 312 20.42 8.54 -9.73
CA GLY A 312 21.22 7.44 -9.18
C GLY A 312 22.60 7.89 -8.68
N PRO A 313 23.21 7.18 -7.71
CA PRO A 313 24.38 7.67 -7.00
C PRO A 313 25.64 7.66 -7.89
N GLY A 314 26.22 8.84 -8.12
CA GLY A 314 27.43 9.04 -8.92
C GLY A 314 27.13 9.12 -10.40
N VAL A 315 28.18 9.36 -11.20
CA VAL A 315 28.04 9.62 -12.65
C VAL A 315 27.79 8.34 -13.42
N SER A 316 26.66 8.28 -14.12
CA SER A 316 26.35 7.22 -15.05
C SER A 316 26.81 7.57 -16.48
N LYS A 317 27.20 6.55 -17.29
CA LYS A 317 27.61 6.77 -18.70
C LYS A 317 26.50 7.43 -19.56
N SER A 318 25.23 7.21 -19.22
CA SER A 318 24.09 7.84 -19.91
C SER A 318 23.92 9.29 -19.51
N ASN A 319 24.11 9.60 -18.25
CA ASN A 319 23.94 10.96 -17.71
C ASN A 319 25.15 11.83 -18.01
N GLU A 320 26.37 11.27 -18.06
CA GLU A 320 27.57 11.96 -18.54
C GLU A 320 27.36 12.60 -19.93
N LYS A 321 26.66 11.89 -20.82
CA LYS A 321 26.31 12.40 -22.16
C LYS A 321 25.39 13.62 -22.16
N ILE A 322 24.64 13.83 -21.07
CA ILE A 322 23.70 14.96 -20.90
C ILE A 322 24.20 15.96 -19.85
N GLY A 323 25.50 15.89 -19.50
CA GLY A 323 26.19 16.91 -18.71
C GLY A 323 26.43 16.57 -17.24
N GLU A 324 26.15 15.32 -16.81
CA GLU A 324 26.49 14.92 -15.44
C GLU A 324 28.01 14.86 -15.26
N GLN A 325 28.49 15.33 -14.13
CA GLN A 325 29.89 15.30 -13.74
C GLN A 325 30.07 14.87 -12.28
N SER A 326 31.27 14.39 -11.95
CA SER A 326 31.59 14.03 -10.55
C SER A 326 31.84 15.28 -9.71
N TYR A 327 31.24 15.34 -8.53
CA TYR A 327 31.44 16.42 -7.59
C TYR A 327 31.56 15.92 -6.15
N ARG A 328 32.75 16.07 -5.57
CA ARG A 328 33.07 15.72 -4.15
C ARG A 328 32.60 14.31 -3.74
N GLY A 329 32.63 13.36 -4.68
CA GLY A 329 32.26 11.95 -4.48
C GLY A 329 30.79 11.64 -4.71
N LEU A 330 30.01 12.60 -5.18
CA LEU A 330 28.65 12.49 -5.70
C LEU A 330 28.63 12.70 -7.21
N GLY A 331 27.55 12.37 -7.89
CA GLY A 331 27.22 12.91 -9.21
C GLY A 331 26.63 14.31 -9.05
N SER A 332 26.79 15.14 -10.08
CA SER A 332 26.24 16.50 -10.05
C SER A 332 24.71 16.52 -10.07
N PHE A 333 24.06 15.45 -10.56
CA PHE A 333 22.61 15.43 -10.66
C PHE A 333 21.95 15.14 -9.30
N GLU A 334 22.31 14.06 -8.59
CA GLU A 334 21.79 13.84 -7.25
C GLU A 334 22.18 14.98 -6.27
N TYR A 335 23.37 15.58 -6.46
CA TYR A 335 23.80 16.71 -5.64
C TYR A 335 22.93 17.95 -5.84
N ARG A 336 22.68 18.39 -7.10
CA ARG A 336 21.83 19.58 -7.37
C ARG A 336 20.39 19.37 -6.95
N GLU A 337 19.88 18.14 -7.09
CA GLU A 337 18.54 17.75 -6.61
C GLU A 337 18.43 17.91 -5.09
N ALA A 338 19.45 17.46 -4.36
CA ALA A 338 19.51 17.64 -2.92
C ALA A 338 19.61 19.13 -2.51
N LYS A 339 20.41 19.92 -3.22
CA LYS A 339 20.54 21.36 -2.98
C LYS A 339 19.23 22.11 -3.24
N GLN A 340 18.46 21.68 -4.21
CA GLN A 340 17.18 22.29 -4.58
C GLN A 340 16.03 21.90 -3.65
N LEU A 341 16.19 20.86 -2.79
CA LEU A 341 15.11 20.30 -1.99
C LEU A 341 14.44 21.35 -1.06
N ALA A 342 15.20 22.26 -0.45
CA ALA A 342 14.61 23.31 0.39
C ALA A 342 13.59 24.16 -0.39
N ASN A 343 13.93 24.55 -1.62
CA ASN A 343 13.04 25.33 -2.48
C ASN A 343 11.81 24.54 -2.92
N VAL A 344 11.95 23.22 -3.12
CA VAL A 344 10.81 22.33 -3.41
C VAL A 344 9.84 22.31 -2.23
N LEU A 345 10.35 22.13 -1.01
CA LEU A 345 9.51 22.11 0.17
C LEU A 345 8.89 23.46 0.48
N ASP A 346 9.62 24.57 0.30
CA ASP A 346 9.10 25.94 0.39
C ASP A 346 7.98 26.18 -0.65
N TYR A 347 8.12 25.62 -1.87
CA TYR A 347 7.06 25.69 -2.88
C TYR A 347 5.79 24.97 -2.44
N PHE A 348 5.89 23.75 -1.95
CA PHE A 348 4.73 23.01 -1.44
C PHE A 348 4.08 23.71 -0.24
N ASP A 349 4.87 24.27 0.66
CA ASP A 349 4.42 25.10 1.79
C ASP A 349 3.65 26.34 1.31
N SER A 350 4.03 26.91 0.16
CA SER A 350 3.35 28.09 -0.41
C SER A 350 2.01 27.78 -1.07
N ILE A 351 1.74 26.54 -1.43
CA ILE A 351 0.51 26.13 -2.13
C ILE A 351 -0.40 25.22 -1.30
N ASP A 352 -0.02 24.88 -0.07
CA ASP A 352 -0.80 23.99 0.81
C ASP A 352 -1.74 24.75 1.75
N GLY A 353 -1.65 26.07 1.82
CA GLY A 353 -2.45 26.95 2.67
C GLY A 353 -1.67 27.52 3.86
N GLU A 354 -2.38 27.97 4.90
CA GLU A 354 -1.79 28.76 5.98
C GLU A 354 -0.95 27.95 7.00
N GLN A 355 -1.05 26.65 7.03
CA GLN A 355 -0.40 25.80 8.04
C GLN A 355 0.82 25.08 7.48
N SER A 356 1.99 25.41 8.01
CA SER A 356 3.28 24.79 7.64
C SER A 356 3.54 23.49 8.40
N ASN A 357 3.03 22.36 7.92
CA ASN A 357 3.38 21.03 8.38
C ASN A 357 3.87 20.21 7.21
N ILE A 358 5.16 20.37 6.86
CA ILE A 358 5.79 19.76 5.69
C ILE A 358 6.65 18.59 6.13
N PHE A 359 6.47 17.45 5.46
CA PHE A 359 7.21 16.22 5.67
C PHE A 359 7.77 15.72 4.34
N PHE A 360 9.03 15.36 4.32
CA PHE A 360 9.71 14.82 3.15
C PHE A 360 10.26 13.44 3.43
N GLY A 361 10.00 12.49 2.54
CA GLY A 361 10.62 11.17 2.52
C GLY A 361 11.07 10.79 1.12
N GLY A 362 12.25 10.22 0.96
CA GLY A 362 12.71 9.87 -0.38
C GLY A 362 14.03 9.11 -0.42
N ASP A 363 14.21 8.36 -1.49
CA ASP A 363 15.52 7.84 -1.90
C ASP A 363 16.28 8.97 -2.59
N THR A 364 17.21 9.55 -1.85
CA THR A 364 18.00 10.70 -2.32
C THR A 364 19.31 10.33 -2.97
N ASN A 365 19.69 9.05 -2.92
CA ASN A 365 20.97 8.55 -3.43
C ASN A 365 22.22 9.28 -2.86
N ILE A 366 22.05 10.07 -1.78
CA ILE A 366 23.14 10.79 -1.12
C ILE A 366 23.87 9.85 -0.18
N LYS A 367 25.18 9.68 -0.46
CA LYS A 367 26.04 8.75 0.24
C LYS A 367 26.31 9.17 1.69
N LEU A 368 26.72 8.20 2.48
CA LEU A 368 27.18 8.38 3.87
C LEU A 368 28.23 9.49 3.95
N ARG A 369 28.15 10.34 4.99
CA ARG A 369 29.03 11.49 5.24
C ARG A 369 28.97 12.58 4.17
N LYS A 370 27.84 12.64 3.44
CA LYS A 370 27.60 13.67 2.42
C LYS A 370 26.32 14.49 2.67
N GLN A 371 25.58 14.19 3.74
CA GLN A 371 24.32 14.84 4.05
C GLN A 371 24.50 16.35 4.26
N ASP A 372 25.45 16.77 5.09
CA ASP A 372 25.69 18.21 5.38
C ASP A 372 26.08 18.98 4.11
N LEU A 373 26.90 18.36 3.24
CA LEU A 373 27.25 18.95 1.95
C LEU A 373 26.04 19.10 1.04
N ALA A 374 25.28 18.02 0.87
CA ALA A 374 24.19 17.93 -0.11
C ALA A 374 22.96 18.73 0.32
N PHE A 375 22.62 18.69 1.60
CA PHE A 375 21.42 19.35 2.16
C PHE A 375 21.71 20.63 2.94
N SER A 376 22.82 21.31 2.68
CA SER A 376 23.19 22.55 3.37
C SER A 376 22.13 23.67 3.24
N THR A 377 21.29 23.63 2.20
CA THR A 377 20.15 24.56 2.03
C THR A 377 18.97 24.27 2.95
N MET A 378 18.95 23.08 3.55
CA MET A 378 17.91 22.64 4.50
C MET A 378 18.18 23.17 5.92
N GLU A 379 19.42 23.54 6.24
CA GLU A 379 19.80 24.05 7.57
C GLU A 379 18.88 25.17 8.04
N ASN A 380 18.51 25.10 9.33
CA ASN A 380 17.63 26.05 10.01
C ASN A 380 16.18 26.14 9.50
N LYS A 381 15.83 25.47 8.39
CA LYS A 381 14.45 25.42 7.87
C LYS A 381 13.78 24.08 8.14
N TYR A 382 14.47 22.99 7.84
CA TYR A 382 13.94 21.64 7.90
C TYR A 382 14.84 20.76 8.78
N LYS A 383 14.23 20.01 9.67
CA LYS A 383 14.94 19.09 10.58
C LYS A 383 15.08 17.72 9.93
N SER A 384 16.27 17.12 10.02
CA SER A 384 16.46 15.73 9.64
C SER A 384 15.91 14.79 10.70
N VAL A 385 15.24 13.71 10.29
CA VAL A 385 14.82 12.63 11.20
C VAL A 385 16.00 11.73 11.54
N PHE A 386 16.82 11.40 10.55
CA PHE A 386 17.93 10.46 10.67
C PHE A 386 19.28 11.17 10.60
N SER A 387 20.22 10.77 11.45
CA SER A 387 21.62 11.21 11.38
C SER A 387 22.36 10.53 10.24
N ASP A 388 23.41 11.16 9.72
CA ASP A 388 24.27 10.61 8.64
C ASP A 388 25.35 9.66 9.20
N ILE A 389 24.90 8.52 9.72
CA ILE A 389 25.73 7.48 10.34
C ILE A 389 25.41 6.10 9.73
N GLU A 390 26.33 5.14 9.91
CA GLU A 390 26.21 3.80 9.30
C GLU A 390 25.00 2.99 9.79
N GLU A 391 24.57 3.21 11.03
CA GLU A 391 23.39 2.58 11.62
C GLU A 391 22.10 2.93 10.88
N HIS A 392 22.08 4.09 10.22
CA HIS A 392 20.97 4.57 9.41
C HIS A 392 21.07 4.22 7.92
N ASN A 393 22.02 3.36 7.53
CA ASN A 393 22.11 2.88 6.16
C ASN A 393 20.85 2.08 5.80
N THR A 394 20.24 2.38 4.65
CA THR A 394 18.95 1.82 4.19
C THR A 394 19.07 0.92 2.96
N SER A 395 20.04 1.16 2.10
CA SER A 395 20.30 0.37 0.89
C SER A 395 21.01 -0.94 1.24
N LEU A 396 20.52 -2.09 0.75
CA LEU A 396 21.09 -3.41 1.02
C LEU A 396 22.42 -3.61 0.28
N ALA A 397 23.44 -4.12 0.97
CA ALA A 397 24.71 -4.44 0.36
C ALA A 397 24.62 -5.67 -0.55
N LYS A 398 25.26 -5.63 -1.72
CA LYS A 398 25.20 -6.72 -2.72
C LYS A 398 25.80 -8.05 -2.24
N ARG A 399 26.77 -8.04 -1.33
CA ARG A 399 27.60 -9.23 -0.99
C ARG A 399 27.47 -9.73 0.45
N LYS A 400 26.93 -8.95 1.37
CA LYS A 400 26.77 -9.32 2.80
C LYS A 400 25.34 -9.00 3.22
N ASN A 401 24.81 -9.72 4.20
CA ASN A 401 23.54 -9.37 4.83
C ASN A 401 23.76 -8.13 5.71
N ASN A 402 23.99 -7.00 5.07
CA ASN A 402 24.30 -5.72 5.69
C ASN A 402 23.78 -4.57 4.81
N TYR A 403 23.71 -3.40 5.36
CA TYR A 403 23.35 -2.16 4.66
C TYR A 403 24.61 -1.42 4.19
N SER A 404 24.51 -0.65 3.11
CA SER A 404 25.64 -0.01 2.47
C SER A 404 25.64 1.51 2.55
N GLN A 405 24.48 2.15 2.38
CA GLN A 405 24.37 3.61 2.30
C GLN A 405 23.06 4.08 2.90
N PRO A 406 22.99 5.29 3.50
CA PRO A 406 21.77 5.90 4.03
C PRO A 406 21.05 6.72 2.96
N TYR A 407 20.69 6.09 1.82
CA TYR A 407 20.10 6.79 0.68
C TYR A 407 18.73 7.35 0.96
N ASP A 408 17.94 6.64 1.76
CA ASP A 408 16.60 7.10 2.13
C ASP A 408 16.68 8.11 3.27
N LYS A 409 16.09 9.28 3.08
CA LYS A 409 16.13 10.41 3.99
C LYS A 409 14.72 10.87 4.34
N MET A 410 14.58 11.43 5.54
CA MET A 410 13.37 12.09 6.00
C MET A 410 13.70 13.45 6.60
N PHE A 411 12.95 14.47 6.17
CA PHE A 411 13.04 15.83 6.72
C PHE A 411 11.65 16.34 7.07
N TYR A 412 11.57 17.29 7.99
CA TYR A 412 10.29 17.88 8.39
C TYR A 412 10.40 19.33 8.85
N LYS A 413 9.29 20.05 8.69
CA LYS A 413 9.05 21.36 9.28
C LYS A 413 7.65 21.32 9.89
N THR A 414 7.56 21.31 11.21
CA THR A 414 6.32 21.31 11.97
C THR A 414 6.60 21.69 13.42
N ASN A 415 5.57 22.15 14.12
CA ASN A 415 5.57 22.35 15.57
C ASN A 415 5.20 21.07 16.34
N TYR A 416 4.82 19.99 15.66
CA TYR A 416 4.51 18.71 16.28
C TYR A 416 5.80 18.05 16.81
N GLN A 417 5.64 17.29 17.88
CA GLN A 417 6.75 16.60 18.51
C GLN A 417 7.04 15.29 17.79
N LEU A 418 8.28 15.12 17.31
CA LEU A 418 8.78 13.82 16.88
C LEU A 418 8.88 12.89 18.10
N VAL A 419 8.13 11.79 18.11
CA VAL A 419 8.05 10.84 19.22
C VAL A 419 9.02 9.68 19.02
N SER A 420 9.03 9.13 17.82
CA SER A 420 9.88 8.02 17.46
C SER A 420 10.23 8.03 15.97
N PHE A 421 11.31 7.36 15.64
CA PHE A 421 11.67 7.05 14.25
C PHE A 421 12.36 5.69 14.20
N GLU A 422 12.18 5.00 13.08
CA GLU A 422 12.72 3.66 12.89
C GLU A 422 13.21 3.45 11.46
N LYS A 423 14.32 2.75 11.34
CA LYS A 423 14.72 2.05 10.14
C LYS A 423 14.41 0.57 10.35
N PHE A 424 13.49 0.02 9.60
CA PHE A 424 13.21 -1.41 9.67
C PHE A 424 14.44 -2.22 9.23
N ASP A 425 14.69 -3.33 9.88
CA ASP A 425 15.72 -4.25 9.40
C ASP A 425 15.09 -5.30 8.46
N LEU A 426 15.19 -5.08 7.15
CA LEU A 426 14.61 -5.97 6.15
C LEU A 426 15.18 -7.40 6.20
N TYR A 427 16.36 -7.60 6.79
CA TYR A 427 16.90 -8.97 6.99
C TYR A 427 16.11 -9.77 8.02
N LYS A 428 15.29 -9.13 8.87
CA LYS A 428 14.34 -9.79 9.78
C LYS A 428 13.39 -10.75 9.07
N VAL A 429 13.11 -10.54 7.77
CA VAL A 429 12.30 -11.49 6.97
C VAL A 429 12.92 -12.90 6.90
N LYS A 430 14.22 -13.03 7.21
CA LYS A 430 14.98 -14.30 7.25
C LYS A 430 15.44 -14.68 8.66
N THR A 431 15.57 -13.74 9.58
CA THR A 431 16.24 -13.94 10.88
C THR A 431 15.27 -13.86 12.06
N ASP A 432 14.23 -13.05 11.98
CA ASP A 432 13.25 -12.87 13.05
C ASP A 432 12.11 -13.90 12.93
N GLU A 433 11.86 -14.67 13.99
CA GLU A 433 10.86 -15.74 13.96
C GLU A 433 9.42 -15.24 13.82
N LYS A 434 9.10 -14.05 14.35
CA LYS A 434 7.76 -13.45 14.22
C LYS A 434 7.49 -13.04 12.79
N VAL A 435 8.44 -12.31 12.17
CA VAL A 435 8.34 -11.89 10.77
C VAL A 435 8.28 -13.09 9.84
N LYS A 436 9.12 -14.10 10.06
CA LYS A 436 9.10 -15.35 9.29
C LYS A 436 7.74 -16.09 9.42
N ALA A 437 7.22 -16.20 10.66
CA ALA A 437 5.93 -16.82 10.91
C ALA A 437 4.79 -16.07 10.23
N LEU A 438 4.80 -14.72 10.26
CA LEU A 438 3.85 -13.89 9.57
C LEU A 438 3.85 -14.19 8.07
N LEU A 439 5.00 -14.11 7.41
CA LEU A 439 5.13 -14.36 5.97
C LEU A 439 4.73 -15.80 5.60
N LYS A 440 5.10 -16.78 6.43
CA LYS A 440 4.76 -18.20 6.23
C LYS A 440 3.26 -18.45 6.36
N LYS A 441 2.61 -17.83 7.35
CA LYS A 441 1.15 -17.90 7.56
C LYS A 441 0.36 -17.49 6.30
N HIS A 442 0.90 -16.54 5.54
CA HIS A 442 0.30 -16.03 4.32
C HIS A 442 0.86 -16.66 3.03
N ASN A 443 1.58 -17.79 3.14
CA ASN A 443 2.17 -18.54 2.02
C ASN A 443 3.18 -17.74 1.17
N VAL A 444 3.84 -16.73 1.75
CA VAL A 444 4.84 -15.90 1.08
C VAL A 444 6.17 -15.84 1.84
N GLY A 445 6.43 -16.83 2.69
CA GLY A 445 7.73 -17.00 3.35
C GLY A 445 8.88 -17.02 2.34
N LEU A 446 10.06 -16.54 2.73
CA LEU A 446 11.25 -16.61 1.88
C LEU A 446 11.81 -18.03 1.91
N GLU A 447 12.11 -18.58 0.75
CA GLU A 447 12.83 -19.83 0.60
C GLU A 447 14.29 -19.68 1.06
N ALA A 448 14.97 -20.80 1.36
CA ALA A 448 16.36 -20.77 1.85
C ALA A 448 17.32 -19.99 0.94
N LYS A 449 17.13 -20.10 -0.39
CA LYS A 449 17.95 -19.42 -1.41
C LYS A 449 17.52 -17.99 -1.72
N GLU A 450 16.28 -17.60 -1.38
CA GLU A 450 15.79 -16.24 -1.61
C GLU A 450 16.51 -15.25 -0.72
N LYS A 451 16.81 -14.06 -1.27
CA LYS A 451 17.40 -12.94 -0.54
C LYS A 451 16.33 -11.95 -0.10
N ALA A 452 16.58 -11.18 0.94
CA ALA A 452 15.73 -10.06 1.34
C ALA A 452 15.50 -9.06 0.19
N SER A 453 16.51 -8.89 -0.68
CA SER A 453 16.42 -8.05 -1.87
C SER A 453 15.42 -8.52 -2.94
N THR A 454 14.79 -9.68 -2.80
CA THR A 454 13.64 -10.04 -3.65
C THR A 454 12.37 -9.25 -3.27
N ILE A 455 12.34 -8.63 -2.09
CA ILE A 455 11.30 -7.70 -1.67
C ILE A 455 11.67 -6.29 -2.12
N SER A 456 12.83 -5.79 -1.68
CA SER A 456 13.45 -4.55 -2.13
C SER A 456 14.95 -4.57 -1.79
N ASP A 457 15.75 -3.82 -2.53
CA ASP A 457 17.15 -3.52 -2.17
C ASP A 457 17.27 -2.29 -1.26
N HIS A 458 16.14 -1.73 -0.82
CA HIS A 458 16.02 -0.76 0.25
C HIS A 458 15.11 -1.28 1.38
N THR A 459 15.39 -0.85 2.60
CA THR A 459 14.45 -1.00 3.70
C THR A 459 13.61 0.26 3.85
N TYR A 460 12.41 0.14 4.44
CA TYR A 460 11.63 1.34 4.75
C TYR A 460 12.15 2.05 5.99
N ILE A 461 11.86 3.34 6.02
CA ILE A 461 12.08 4.23 7.16
C ILE A 461 10.76 4.86 7.57
N SER A 462 10.61 5.15 8.86
CA SER A 462 9.40 5.72 9.43
C SER A 462 9.68 6.74 10.53
N ALA A 463 8.71 7.62 10.77
CA ALA A 463 8.70 8.54 11.88
C ALA A 463 7.28 8.72 12.41
N GLU A 464 7.17 8.98 13.70
CA GLU A 464 5.90 9.18 14.39
C GLU A 464 5.88 10.53 15.09
N PHE A 465 4.81 11.29 14.87
CA PHE A 465 4.61 12.62 15.45
C PHE A 465 3.36 12.64 16.32
N LEU A 466 3.45 13.33 17.44
CA LEU A 466 2.32 13.64 18.31
C LEU A 466 1.62 14.90 17.78
N ILE A 467 0.38 14.76 17.34
CA ILE A 467 -0.49 15.86 16.93
C ILE A 467 -1.17 16.45 18.17
N LYS A 468 -0.79 17.65 18.56
CA LYS A 468 -1.34 18.34 19.75
C LYS A 468 -2.63 19.08 19.45
#